data_0fc7f39e621b7308a84e9c00e044b643
#
_entry.id   0fc7f39e621b7308a84e9c00e044b643
#
_cell.length_a   1.000
_cell.length_b   1.000
_cell.length_c   1.000
_cell.angle_alpha   90.00
_cell.angle_beta   90.00
_cell.angle_gamma   90.00
#
_symmetry.space_group_name_H-M   'P 1'
#
loop_
_entity.id
_entity.type
_entity.pdbx_description
1 polymer ?
#
loop_
_entity_poly.entity_id
_entity_poly.type
_entity_poly.pdbx_seq_one_letter_code
_entity_poly.pdbx_strand_id
1 'polypeptide(L)'
;MRIKSALLTAVLSLLAFSTASAGKHWVATWATAEQVVEPHNCPPAPGLENNSIRQIVQTSISGKVVRVKFSNEFSQGPVTINAAEIAQAATAGASSDIVAGTEVSLTFGGSKSVTIQPGQLVTSDPVKFPMGNRQNVAITMHLGQASSTSVTGHPGSRTDSYLIEGQGSDFSNAVKTAHWYIINAIEIQAEKKARAIVVLGNSITDGRGSTTNEQNRWTDNLSRRLLANKKTKRVSVLNMGLGGNCILQGGLGPTGKSRYPRDLFQQEGVKYIILFEGVNDLGGRGDAISKANQIQDVYKQIIAEAHERGIKVYGAPVMQFKGNNYYSENHEAGRQQLNQWIRSSGYFDGVIDFDAAMGNPDDPAQLNPKYLFENDYLHPNADGYVQMGNCIDLKLFEK
;
A
#
# COMPACT_ATOMS: atom_id res chain seq x y z
N MET A 1 27.03 49.74 -56.59
CA MET A 1 27.35 48.34 -56.24
C MET A 1 27.38 48.24 -54.73
N ARG A 2 26.31 47.68 -54.11
CA ARG A 2 26.17 47.53 -52.64
C ARG A 2 26.27 46.06 -52.29
N ILE A 3 27.31 45.74 -51.53
CA ILE A 3 27.55 44.39 -50.99
C ILE A 3 26.78 44.28 -49.71
N LYS A 4 25.85 43.33 -49.64
CA LYS A 4 25.10 42.99 -48.43
C LYS A 4 25.86 41.87 -47.70
N SER A 5 26.36 42.17 -46.49
CA SER A 5 26.90 41.20 -45.58
C SER A 5 25.75 40.49 -44.89
N ALA A 6 25.70 39.16 -45.02
CA ALA A 6 24.80 38.30 -44.25
C ALA A 6 25.53 37.79 -42.98
N LEU A 7 25.06 38.15 -41.80
CA LEU A 7 25.49 37.56 -40.54
C LEU A 7 24.80 36.19 -40.39
N LEU A 8 25.59 35.17 -40.31
CA LEU A 8 25.16 33.79 -40.00
C LEU A 8 25.23 33.60 -38.47
N THR A 9 24.11 33.61 -37.79
CA THR A 9 24.02 33.33 -36.35
C THR A 9 23.94 31.82 -36.19
N ALA A 10 25.03 31.20 -35.71
CA ALA A 10 25.04 29.80 -35.36
C ALA A 10 24.40 29.61 -33.96
N VAL A 11 23.25 29.00 -33.92
CA VAL A 11 22.60 28.54 -32.69
C VAL A 11 23.21 27.19 -32.29
N LEU A 12 24.07 27.19 -31.30
CA LEU A 12 24.56 25.95 -30.64
C LEU A 12 23.46 25.42 -29.70
N SER A 13 22.68 24.45 -30.15
CA SER A 13 21.80 23.67 -29.28
C SER A 13 22.65 22.70 -28.45
N LEU A 14 22.83 22.99 -27.16
CA LEU A 14 23.35 22.02 -26.19
C LEU A 14 22.32 20.90 -26.04
N LEU A 15 22.53 19.78 -26.69
CA LEU A 15 21.91 18.51 -26.39
C LEU A 15 22.50 18.00 -25.07
N ALA A 16 21.79 18.20 -23.97
CA ALA A 16 22.08 17.53 -22.72
C ALA A 16 21.82 16.02 -22.93
N PHE A 17 22.87 15.27 -23.21
CA PHE A 17 22.80 13.81 -23.14
C PHE A 17 22.57 13.38 -21.69
N SER A 18 21.31 13.17 -21.33
CA SER A 18 20.97 12.36 -20.19
C SER A 18 21.51 10.95 -20.45
N THR A 19 22.61 10.61 -19.80
CA THR A 19 23.07 9.21 -19.73
C THR A 19 22.04 8.43 -18.91
N ALA A 20 21.00 7.94 -19.58
CA ALA A 20 20.13 6.94 -19.02
C ALA A 20 21.00 5.75 -18.63
N SER A 21 21.21 5.53 -17.34
CA SER A 21 21.91 4.36 -16.80
C SER A 21 21.19 3.12 -17.31
N ALA A 22 21.72 2.51 -18.35
CA ALA A 22 21.14 1.36 -19.02
C ALA A 22 20.90 0.24 -17.98
N GLY A 23 19.62 -0.02 -17.63
CA GLY A 23 19.21 -1.18 -16.84
C GLY A 23 18.60 -0.92 -15.47
N LYS A 24 18.50 0.33 -14.99
CA LYS A 24 17.82 0.65 -13.74
C LYS A 24 16.47 1.33 -13.99
N HIS A 25 15.46 0.99 -13.17
CA HIS A 25 14.14 1.60 -13.20
C HIS A 25 13.63 1.74 -11.76
N TRP A 26 12.56 2.51 -11.56
CA TRP A 26 11.93 2.65 -10.25
C TRP A 26 11.02 1.47 -9.97
N VAL A 27 11.04 1.00 -8.72
CA VAL A 27 10.12 -0.02 -8.20
C VAL A 27 9.70 0.40 -6.81
N ALA A 28 8.40 0.40 -6.55
CA ALA A 28 7.89 0.62 -5.21
C ALA A 28 8.24 -0.58 -4.31
N THR A 29 8.79 -0.30 -3.15
CA THR A 29 9.19 -1.32 -2.16
C THR A 29 8.32 -1.29 -0.90
N TRP A 30 7.59 -0.23 -0.72
CA TRP A 30 6.50 -0.05 0.23
C TRP A 30 5.51 0.96 -0.33
N ALA A 31 4.22 0.72 -0.13
CA ALA A 31 3.17 1.67 -0.41
C ALA A 31 1.93 1.34 0.43
N THR A 32 1.05 2.32 0.61
CA THR A 32 -0.20 2.17 1.34
C THR A 32 -1.35 2.85 0.61
N ALA A 33 -2.55 2.28 0.72
CA ALA A 33 -3.77 2.94 0.26
C ALA A 33 -4.16 4.05 1.23
N GLU A 34 -4.70 5.14 0.72
CA GLU A 34 -5.05 6.32 1.50
C GLU A 34 -6.53 6.68 1.35
N GLN A 35 -7.02 7.36 2.36
CA GLN A 35 -8.36 7.93 2.44
C GLN A 35 -8.34 9.23 3.25
N VAL A 36 -9.48 9.96 3.32
CA VAL A 36 -9.68 10.87 4.44
C VAL A 36 -9.86 10.01 5.69
N VAL A 37 -9.08 10.26 6.73
CA VAL A 37 -9.19 9.48 7.96
C VAL A 37 -10.46 9.88 8.73
N GLU A 38 -11.10 8.90 9.36
CA GLU A 38 -12.28 9.12 10.19
C GLU A 38 -11.91 9.96 11.44
N PRO A 39 -12.87 10.72 12.03
CA PRO A 39 -12.58 11.60 13.16
C PRO A 39 -11.84 10.94 14.33
N HIS A 40 -12.15 9.68 14.63
CA HIS A 40 -11.51 8.93 15.72
C HIS A 40 -10.11 8.38 15.36
N ASN A 41 -9.73 8.43 14.10
CA ASN A 41 -8.41 8.05 13.59
C ASN A 41 -7.56 9.28 13.23
N CYS A 42 -8.06 10.50 13.46
CA CYS A 42 -7.28 11.73 13.29
C CYS A 42 -6.07 11.76 14.25
N PRO A 43 -5.01 12.50 13.89
CA PRO A 43 -3.84 12.62 14.75
C PRO A 43 -4.21 13.08 16.16
N PRO A 44 -3.77 12.35 17.22
CA PRO A 44 -3.98 12.79 18.58
C PRO A 44 -3.19 14.09 18.90
N ALA A 45 -3.52 14.77 20.01
CA ALA A 45 -2.69 15.87 20.46
C ALA A 45 -1.22 15.44 20.57
N PRO A 46 -0.26 16.29 20.13
CA PRO A 46 -0.39 17.71 19.78
C PRO A 46 -0.94 17.99 18.35
N GLY A 47 -1.31 16.97 17.56
CA GLY A 47 -1.75 17.14 16.19
C GLY A 47 -0.60 17.30 15.20
N LEU A 48 -0.90 17.64 13.95
CA LEU A 48 0.11 17.73 12.89
C LEU A 48 0.65 19.16 12.70
N GLU A 49 -0.19 20.19 12.85
CA GLU A 49 0.17 21.57 12.54
C GLU A 49 1.32 22.08 13.41
N ASN A 50 2.40 22.55 12.79
CA ASN A 50 3.63 23.02 13.42
C ASN A 50 4.36 22.00 14.32
N ASN A 51 4.07 20.71 14.12
CA ASN A 51 4.59 19.61 14.92
C ASN A 51 5.40 18.63 14.07
N SER A 52 6.04 17.67 14.73
CA SER A 52 6.82 16.63 14.06
C SER A 52 6.19 15.27 14.25
N ILE A 53 6.22 14.48 13.19
CA ILE A 53 5.77 13.08 13.20
C ILE A 53 6.85 12.17 12.63
N ARG A 54 7.11 11.06 13.31
CA ARG A 54 7.96 9.96 12.83
C ARG A 54 7.10 8.72 12.63
N GLN A 55 7.13 8.17 11.44
CA GLN A 55 6.32 7.02 11.04
C GLN A 55 7.22 5.88 10.60
N ILE A 56 6.93 4.69 11.12
CA ILE A 56 7.73 3.51 10.84
C ILE A 56 7.01 2.66 9.80
N VAL A 57 7.76 2.21 8.79
CA VAL A 57 7.29 1.30 7.76
C VAL A 57 8.31 0.20 7.53
N GLN A 58 7.89 -0.95 7.00
CA GLN A 58 8.81 -1.99 6.59
C GLN A 58 8.78 -2.15 5.07
N THR A 59 9.92 -1.95 4.43
CA THR A 59 10.06 -2.12 2.98
C THR A 59 10.10 -3.60 2.59
N SER A 60 9.90 -3.90 1.33
CA SER A 60 9.89 -5.28 0.81
C SER A 60 11.26 -5.72 0.31
N ILE A 61 11.78 -5.09 -0.72
CA ILE A 61 13.06 -5.43 -1.35
C ILE A 61 14.13 -4.34 -1.14
N SER A 62 15.39 -4.74 -1.20
CA SER A 62 16.54 -3.88 -1.00
C SER A 62 16.79 -2.88 -2.11
N GLY A 63 17.39 -1.72 -1.77
CA GLY A 63 17.80 -0.69 -2.71
C GLY A 63 18.92 0.19 -2.17
N LYS A 64 19.56 0.98 -3.03
CA LYS A 64 20.64 1.90 -2.63
C LYS A 64 20.30 3.37 -2.85
N VAL A 65 19.35 3.64 -3.73
CA VAL A 65 18.83 4.98 -4.02
C VAL A 65 17.33 4.90 -3.87
N VAL A 66 16.77 5.83 -3.11
CA VAL A 66 15.34 5.86 -2.76
C VAL A 66 14.74 7.22 -3.07
N ARG A 67 13.42 7.25 -3.23
CA ARG A 67 12.58 8.46 -3.17
C ARG A 67 11.31 8.12 -2.40
N VAL A 68 10.75 9.11 -1.73
CA VAL A 68 9.54 8.95 -0.91
C VAL A 68 8.42 9.77 -1.53
N LYS A 69 7.22 9.19 -1.60
CA LYS A 69 5.99 9.89 -2.00
C LYS A 69 5.21 10.33 -0.79
N PHE A 70 4.72 11.55 -0.83
CA PHE A 70 3.85 12.17 0.16
C PHE A 70 2.56 12.60 -0.52
N SER A 71 1.44 12.44 0.16
CA SER A 71 0.12 12.67 -0.41
C SER A 71 -0.74 13.59 0.44
N ASN A 72 -1.45 14.48 -0.23
CA ASN A 72 -2.51 15.30 0.32
C ASN A 72 -3.79 15.17 -0.52
N GLU A 73 -4.04 13.95 -1.04
CA GLU A 73 -5.15 13.72 -1.98
C GLU A 73 -6.53 13.92 -1.36
N PHE A 74 -6.66 13.72 -0.05
CA PHE A 74 -7.97 13.69 0.61
C PHE A 74 -8.20 14.82 1.61
N SER A 75 -7.19 15.61 1.97
CA SER A 75 -7.36 16.74 2.87
C SER A 75 -8.04 17.91 2.17
N GLN A 76 -8.72 18.77 2.94
CA GLN A 76 -9.38 19.96 2.41
C GLN A 76 -8.45 21.20 2.39
N GLY A 77 -7.35 21.16 3.12
CA GLY A 77 -6.37 22.25 3.17
C GLY A 77 -4.98 21.80 2.72
N PRO A 78 -4.07 22.74 2.45
CA PRO A 78 -2.70 22.43 2.08
C PRO A 78 -1.94 21.80 3.24
N VAL A 79 -0.93 20.96 2.90
CA VAL A 79 0.04 20.41 3.84
C VAL A 79 1.41 20.96 3.48
N THR A 80 2.07 21.63 4.45
CA THR A 80 3.43 22.09 4.29
C THR A 80 4.38 21.21 5.10
N ILE A 81 5.30 20.55 4.41
CA ILE A 81 6.44 19.84 4.98
C ILE A 81 7.59 20.83 4.99
N ASN A 82 8.02 21.30 6.17
CA ASN A 82 9.15 22.21 6.33
C ASN A 82 10.49 21.48 6.14
N ALA A 83 10.56 20.23 6.60
CA ALA A 83 11.66 19.31 6.36
C ALA A 83 11.18 17.87 6.48
N ALA A 84 11.80 16.96 5.75
CA ALA A 84 11.57 15.52 5.88
C ALA A 84 12.90 14.76 5.85
N GLU A 85 12.93 13.63 6.53
CA GLU A 85 14.09 12.76 6.64
C GLU A 85 13.67 11.29 6.54
N ILE A 86 14.58 10.48 6.01
CA ILE A 86 14.50 9.02 6.02
C ILE A 86 15.66 8.46 6.82
N ALA A 87 15.41 7.48 7.69
CA ALA A 87 16.41 6.81 8.50
C ALA A 87 16.11 5.31 8.61
N GLN A 88 17.09 4.51 9.03
CA GLN A 88 16.83 3.14 9.44
C GLN A 88 16.18 3.16 10.83
N ALA A 89 14.99 2.54 10.96
CA ALA A 89 14.34 2.39 12.26
C ALA A 89 15.00 1.22 13.04
N ALA A 90 15.18 1.40 14.33
CA ALA A 90 15.77 0.39 15.21
C ALA A 90 14.82 -0.82 15.41
N THR A 91 13.51 -0.59 15.32
CA THR A 91 12.47 -1.62 15.47
C THR A 91 11.46 -1.57 14.32
N ALA A 92 10.57 -2.55 14.27
CA ALA A 92 9.46 -2.58 13.28
C ALA A 92 8.27 -1.68 13.66
N GLY A 93 8.44 -0.78 14.62
CA GLY A 93 7.43 0.18 15.09
C GLY A 93 7.27 0.21 16.61
N ALA A 94 7.88 -0.71 17.36
CA ALA A 94 7.76 -0.76 18.82
C ALA A 94 8.43 0.43 19.56
N SER A 95 9.39 1.10 18.93
CA SER A 95 9.97 2.36 19.43
C SER A 95 10.13 3.38 18.29
N SER A 96 10.27 4.65 18.68
CA SER A 96 10.60 5.76 17.78
C SER A 96 12.06 5.81 17.38
N ASP A 97 12.91 4.92 17.92
CA ASP A 97 14.35 4.97 17.78
C ASP A 97 14.80 4.70 16.34
N ILE A 98 15.81 5.42 15.93
CA ILE A 98 16.50 5.25 14.66
C ILE A 98 17.93 4.79 14.89
N VAL A 99 18.50 4.13 13.89
CA VAL A 99 19.92 3.78 13.92
C VAL A 99 20.73 5.04 13.68
N ALA A 100 21.51 5.45 14.67
CA ALA A 100 22.28 6.69 14.63
C ALA A 100 23.20 6.78 13.40
N GLY A 101 23.22 7.95 12.77
CA GLY A 101 24.05 8.23 11.59
C GLY A 101 23.48 7.67 10.28
N THR A 102 22.22 7.22 10.26
CA THR A 102 21.54 6.76 9.05
C THR A 102 20.56 7.79 8.49
N GLU A 103 20.39 8.92 9.15
CA GLU A 103 19.47 9.97 8.75
C GLU A 103 19.91 10.63 7.43
N VAL A 104 18.99 10.71 6.50
CA VAL A 104 19.19 11.38 5.21
C VAL A 104 18.06 12.36 4.98
N SER A 105 18.38 13.64 4.83
CA SER A 105 17.40 14.68 4.50
C SER A 105 16.84 14.45 3.11
N LEU A 106 15.53 14.62 2.97
CA LEU A 106 14.80 14.60 1.71
C LEU A 106 14.67 16.03 1.18
N THR A 107 14.71 16.17 -0.15
CA THR A 107 14.47 17.44 -0.84
C THR A 107 13.40 17.27 -1.91
N PHE A 108 12.87 18.40 -2.41
CA PHE A 108 11.79 18.47 -3.37
C PHE A 108 12.16 19.49 -4.44
N GLY A 109 12.71 19.02 -5.57
CA GLY A 109 13.31 19.89 -6.60
C GLY A 109 14.46 20.74 -6.05
N GLY A 110 15.26 20.17 -5.13
CA GLY A 110 16.37 20.84 -4.43
C GLY A 110 15.96 21.65 -3.20
N SER A 111 14.66 21.89 -2.96
CA SER A 111 14.19 22.57 -1.74
C SER A 111 14.02 21.58 -0.57
N LYS A 112 14.32 22.02 0.65
CA LYS A 112 14.04 21.23 1.87
C LYS A 112 12.56 21.20 2.22
N SER A 113 11.80 22.22 1.80
CA SER A 113 10.38 22.34 2.09
C SER A 113 9.52 22.20 0.85
N VAL A 114 8.27 21.74 1.04
CA VAL A 114 7.26 21.67 0.00
C VAL A 114 5.87 21.87 0.59
N THR A 115 5.00 22.54 -0.16
CA THR A 115 3.56 22.64 0.16
C THR A 115 2.78 21.80 -0.85
N ILE A 116 2.04 20.83 -0.36
CA ILE A 116 1.21 19.89 -1.15
C ILE A 116 -0.22 20.40 -1.08
N GLN A 117 -0.79 20.80 -2.22
CA GLN A 117 -2.19 21.25 -2.29
C GLN A 117 -3.16 20.07 -2.16
N PRO A 118 -4.42 20.31 -1.75
CA PRO A 118 -5.45 19.28 -1.78
C PRO A 118 -5.54 18.58 -3.16
N GLY A 119 -5.68 17.26 -3.16
CA GLY A 119 -5.73 16.44 -4.37
C GLY A 119 -4.37 16.12 -5.00
N GLN A 120 -3.25 16.51 -4.37
CA GLN A 120 -1.92 16.33 -4.95
C GLN A 120 -1.05 15.34 -4.18
N LEU A 121 -0.11 14.74 -4.93
CA LEU A 121 1.04 14.01 -4.41
C LEU A 121 2.34 14.75 -4.78
N VAL A 122 3.37 14.56 -3.97
CA VAL A 122 4.73 15.00 -4.26
C VAL A 122 5.71 13.85 -4.03
N THR A 123 6.73 13.77 -4.88
CA THR A 123 7.81 12.80 -4.73
C THR A 123 9.09 13.55 -4.38
N SER A 124 9.82 13.07 -3.37
CA SER A 124 11.13 13.63 -3.02
C SER A 124 12.15 13.42 -4.15
N ASP A 125 13.20 14.23 -4.15
CA ASP A 125 14.36 13.96 -4.97
C ASP A 125 14.99 12.62 -4.57
N PRO A 126 15.64 11.91 -5.50
CA PRO A 126 16.36 10.68 -5.20
C PRO A 126 17.55 10.91 -4.24
N VAL A 127 17.65 10.10 -3.19
CA VAL A 127 18.74 10.14 -2.24
C VAL A 127 19.45 8.80 -2.12
N LYS A 128 20.75 8.83 -1.79
CA LYS A 128 21.50 7.62 -1.43
C LYS A 128 21.09 7.19 -0.03
N PHE A 129 20.39 6.07 0.05
CA PHE A 129 19.95 5.46 1.29
C PHE A 129 20.00 3.93 1.14
N PRO A 130 21.10 3.27 1.48
CA PRO A 130 21.22 1.83 1.40
C PRO A 130 20.26 1.12 2.34
N MET A 131 19.39 0.28 1.78
CA MET A 131 18.43 -0.54 2.52
C MET A 131 18.64 -2.01 2.24
N GLY A 132 18.52 -2.84 3.27
CA GLY A 132 18.36 -4.29 3.14
C GLY A 132 16.95 -4.70 2.71
N ASN A 133 16.76 -6.00 2.49
CA ASN A 133 15.43 -6.57 2.33
C ASN A 133 14.67 -6.47 3.67
N ARG A 134 13.38 -6.15 3.60
CA ARG A 134 12.51 -5.98 4.78
C ARG A 134 13.11 -5.04 5.82
N GLN A 135 13.75 -3.97 5.33
CA GLN A 135 14.32 -2.94 6.19
C GLN A 135 13.21 -2.15 6.88
N ASN A 136 13.31 -2.00 8.20
CA ASN A 136 12.50 -1.04 8.94
C ASN A 136 13.03 0.37 8.67
N VAL A 137 12.15 1.25 8.25
CA VAL A 137 12.47 2.61 7.83
C VAL A 137 11.62 3.59 8.63
N ALA A 138 12.25 4.62 9.14
CA ALA A 138 11.59 5.76 9.77
C ALA A 138 11.52 6.93 8.77
N ILE A 139 10.33 7.47 8.57
CA ILE A 139 10.11 8.72 7.85
C ILE A 139 9.70 9.76 8.87
N THR A 140 10.54 10.78 9.06
CA THR A 140 10.26 11.89 9.94
C THR A 140 9.87 13.12 9.12
N MET A 141 8.76 13.76 9.47
CA MET A 141 8.31 15.01 8.86
C MET A 141 8.19 16.08 9.93
N HIS A 142 8.73 17.25 9.66
CA HIS A 142 8.55 18.49 10.41
C HIS A 142 7.53 19.33 9.66
N LEU A 143 6.32 19.41 10.18
CA LEU A 143 5.19 19.99 9.47
C LEU A 143 5.01 21.46 9.83
N GLY A 144 4.66 22.27 8.86
CA GLY A 144 4.13 23.62 9.06
C GLY A 144 2.61 23.57 9.08
N GLN A 145 1.97 24.19 8.07
CA GLN A 145 0.53 24.11 7.93
C GLN A 145 0.08 22.66 7.66
N ALA A 146 -0.84 22.15 8.48
CA ALA A 146 -1.45 20.85 8.29
C ALA A 146 -2.75 20.76 9.10
N SER A 147 -3.83 20.21 8.53
CA SER A 147 -5.04 19.93 9.30
C SER A 147 -4.85 18.72 10.20
N SER A 148 -5.42 18.74 11.38
CA SER A 148 -5.53 17.56 12.27
C SER A 148 -6.93 16.94 12.27
N THR A 149 -7.88 17.48 11.48
CA THR A 149 -9.27 17.03 11.40
C THR A 149 -9.72 16.65 9.99
N SER A 150 -8.96 17.03 8.98
CA SER A 150 -9.17 16.63 7.57
C SER A 150 -7.83 16.21 7.00
N VAL A 151 -7.48 14.94 7.21
CA VAL A 151 -6.13 14.42 6.96
C VAL A 151 -6.18 13.28 5.95
N THR A 152 -5.26 13.33 4.98
CA THR A 152 -4.95 12.18 4.13
C THR A 152 -4.15 11.17 4.94
N GLY A 153 -4.60 9.93 5.00
CA GLY A 153 -3.87 8.91 5.74
C GLY A 153 -4.40 7.49 5.55
N HIS A 154 -3.80 6.59 6.30
CA HIS A 154 -4.12 5.17 6.33
C HIS A 154 -4.37 4.72 7.78
N PRO A 155 -5.64 4.52 8.19
CA PRO A 155 -5.97 4.17 9.58
C PRO A 155 -5.45 2.81 10.02
N GLY A 156 -5.30 1.86 9.10
CA GLY A 156 -4.93 0.48 9.39
C GLY A 156 -3.44 0.17 9.39
N SER A 157 -2.56 1.09 9.78
CA SER A 157 -1.10 0.90 9.67
C SER A 157 -0.57 -0.35 10.39
N ARG A 158 -1.22 -0.78 11.47
CA ARG A 158 -0.72 -1.86 12.36
C ARG A 158 0.72 -1.62 12.81
N THR A 159 1.13 -0.36 12.82
CA THR A 159 2.48 0.08 13.17
C THR A 159 2.38 1.43 13.84
N ASP A 160 3.08 1.61 14.97
CA ASP A 160 3.05 2.86 15.69
C ASP A 160 3.76 3.97 14.91
N SER A 161 3.14 5.14 14.95
CA SER A 161 3.68 6.44 14.58
C SER A 161 3.83 7.30 15.83
N TYR A 162 4.72 8.26 15.80
CA TYR A 162 5.18 9.01 16.95
C TYR A 162 5.06 10.51 16.70
N LEU A 163 4.32 11.23 17.54
CA LEU A 163 4.10 12.68 17.40
C LEU A 163 4.74 13.40 18.58
N ILE A 164 5.39 14.53 18.29
CA ILE A 164 5.93 15.45 19.27
C ILE A 164 5.52 16.89 18.95
N GLU A 165 5.43 17.71 19.99
CA GLU A 165 5.19 19.14 19.84
C GLU A 165 6.43 19.85 19.26
N GLY A 166 6.20 20.77 18.32
CA GLY A 166 7.23 21.57 17.68
C GLY A 166 8.07 20.81 16.64
N GLN A 167 9.14 21.46 16.19
CA GLN A 167 10.01 21.00 15.09
C GLN A 167 11.25 20.22 15.60
N GLY A 168 11.10 19.52 16.72
CA GLY A 168 12.18 18.76 17.34
C GLY A 168 12.46 17.40 16.69
N SER A 169 13.54 16.76 17.12
CA SER A 169 13.93 15.40 16.71
C SER A 169 14.01 14.39 17.88
N ASP A 170 13.74 14.84 19.11
CA ASP A 170 13.68 13.98 20.29
C ASP A 170 12.27 13.38 20.45
N PHE A 171 12.12 12.14 20.06
CA PHE A 171 10.86 11.39 20.13
C PHE A 171 10.74 10.50 21.39
N SER A 172 11.59 10.69 22.41
CA SER A 172 11.59 9.87 23.63
C SER A 172 10.26 9.91 24.40
N ASN A 173 9.56 11.06 24.37
CA ASN A 173 8.27 11.29 25.03
C ASN A 173 7.12 11.46 24.01
N ALA A 174 7.26 10.89 22.81
CA ALA A 174 6.27 11.03 21.74
C ALA A 174 4.94 10.39 22.07
N VAL A 175 3.86 11.03 21.64
CA VAL A 175 2.51 10.44 21.65
C VAL A 175 2.42 9.42 20.50
N LYS A 176 1.86 8.24 20.80
CA LYS A 176 1.74 7.14 19.84
C LYS A 176 0.36 7.11 19.21
N THR A 177 0.33 6.70 17.95
CA THR A 177 -0.89 6.33 17.22
C THR A 177 -0.57 5.24 16.20
N ALA A 178 -1.47 4.26 16.03
CA ALA A 178 -1.26 3.18 15.06
C ALA A 178 -1.89 3.51 13.69
N HIS A 179 -1.54 4.68 13.15
CA HIS A 179 -2.02 5.20 11.86
C HIS A 179 -0.85 5.82 11.09
N TRP A 180 -0.91 5.81 9.76
CA TRP A 180 -0.02 6.59 8.90
C TRP A 180 -0.75 7.81 8.35
N TYR A 181 -0.04 8.92 8.20
CA TYR A 181 -0.55 10.17 7.66
C TYR A 181 0.40 10.72 6.60
N ILE A 182 -0.11 11.19 5.49
CA ILE A 182 0.62 11.92 4.45
C ILE A 182 1.63 11.06 3.68
N ILE A 183 2.25 10.04 4.25
CA ILE A 183 3.19 9.15 3.54
C ILE A 183 2.44 8.15 2.65
N ASN A 184 2.88 8.03 1.39
CA ASN A 184 2.21 7.19 0.38
C ASN A 184 3.03 5.99 -0.09
N ALA A 185 4.32 6.20 -0.45
CA ALA A 185 5.16 5.13 -0.95
C ALA A 185 6.66 5.39 -0.76
N ILE A 186 7.43 4.32 -0.71
CA ILE A 186 8.90 4.33 -0.88
C ILE A 186 9.24 3.58 -2.14
N GLU A 187 9.98 4.23 -3.03
CA GLU A 187 10.44 3.67 -4.29
C GLU A 187 11.96 3.58 -4.30
N ILE A 188 12.48 2.52 -4.91
CA ILE A 188 13.90 2.28 -5.07
C ILE A 188 14.31 2.31 -6.54
N GLN A 189 15.52 2.77 -6.82
CA GLN A 189 16.15 2.55 -8.10
C GLN A 189 16.68 1.11 -8.14
N ALA A 190 15.97 0.25 -8.86
CA ALA A 190 16.17 -1.20 -8.85
C ALA A 190 16.80 -1.73 -10.14
N GLU A 191 17.29 -2.98 -10.09
CA GLU A 191 17.74 -3.71 -11.27
C GLU A 191 16.54 -4.04 -12.19
N LYS A 192 16.82 -4.19 -13.50
CA LYS A 192 15.80 -4.45 -14.54
C LYS A 192 14.82 -5.60 -14.25
N LYS A 193 15.23 -6.58 -13.44
CA LYS A 193 14.40 -7.74 -13.08
C LYS A 193 13.54 -7.54 -11.82
N ALA A 194 13.72 -6.43 -11.12
CA ALA A 194 12.87 -6.13 -9.97
C ALA A 194 11.47 -5.71 -10.42
N ARG A 195 10.44 -6.09 -9.66
CA ARG A 195 9.04 -5.84 -9.97
C ARG A 195 8.20 -5.86 -8.70
N ALA A 196 6.97 -5.38 -8.78
CA ALA A 196 6.06 -5.32 -7.67
C ALA A 196 4.79 -6.15 -7.91
N ILE A 197 4.30 -6.76 -6.83
CA ILE A 197 2.93 -7.21 -6.65
C ILE A 197 2.20 -6.07 -5.94
N VAL A 198 1.03 -5.69 -6.42
CA VAL A 198 0.13 -4.79 -5.69
C VAL A 198 -1.18 -5.51 -5.38
N VAL A 199 -1.71 -5.30 -4.18
CA VAL A 199 -2.90 -5.99 -3.70
C VAL A 199 -4.02 -5.00 -3.46
N LEU A 200 -5.14 -5.12 -4.18
CA LEU A 200 -6.38 -4.43 -3.86
C LEU A 200 -7.14 -5.30 -2.85
N GLY A 201 -7.46 -4.75 -1.68
CA GLY A 201 -8.12 -5.51 -0.62
C GLY A 201 -8.73 -4.63 0.47
N ASN A 202 -9.42 -5.27 1.40
CA ASN A 202 -10.10 -4.68 2.56
C ASN A 202 -9.32 -4.88 3.86
N SER A 203 -10.03 -4.91 5.01
CA SER A 203 -9.43 -5.11 6.35
C SER A 203 -8.60 -6.38 6.50
N ILE A 204 -8.90 -7.44 5.75
CA ILE A 204 -8.14 -8.70 5.81
C ILE A 204 -6.76 -8.50 5.15
N THR A 205 -6.68 -7.74 4.08
CA THR A 205 -5.41 -7.37 3.43
C THR A 205 -4.68 -6.28 4.22
N ASP A 206 -5.40 -5.27 4.72
CA ASP A 206 -4.90 -4.24 5.64
C ASP A 206 -4.27 -4.84 6.90
N GLY A 207 -4.80 -5.96 7.38
CA GLY A 207 -4.20 -6.77 8.43
C GLY A 207 -4.91 -6.68 9.79
N ARG A 208 -6.23 -6.45 9.83
CA ARG A 208 -6.97 -6.53 11.08
C ARG A 208 -6.83 -7.92 11.69
N GLY A 209 -6.41 -7.98 12.97
CA GLY A 209 -6.09 -9.23 13.66
C GLY A 209 -4.61 -9.65 13.55
N SER A 210 -3.80 -8.94 12.79
CA SER A 210 -2.34 -9.04 12.90
C SER A 210 -1.84 -8.32 14.16
N THR A 211 -0.63 -8.64 14.59
CA THR A 211 -0.04 -8.05 15.79
C THR A 211 0.60 -6.70 15.46
N THR A 212 0.24 -5.67 16.20
CA THR A 212 0.83 -4.33 16.04
C THR A 212 2.34 -4.38 16.18
N ASN A 213 3.06 -3.72 15.27
CA ASN A 213 4.52 -3.66 15.19
C ASN A 213 5.25 -4.96 14.82
N GLU A 214 4.54 -6.06 14.56
CA GLU A 214 5.18 -7.35 14.22
C GLU A 214 5.30 -7.61 12.71
N GLN A 215 4.69 -6.76 11.88
CA GLN A 215 4.74 -6.90 10.42
C GLN A 215 4.41 -8.35 9.97
N ASN A 216 3.28 -8.88 10.43
CA ASN A 216 2.87 -10.29 10.26
C ASN A 216 1.53 -10.48 9.54
N ARG A 217 1.15 -9.51 8.68
CA ARG A 217 0.03 -9.66 7.73
C ARG A 217 0.32 -10.80 6.74
N TRP A 218 -0.66 -11.27 6.02
CA TRP A 218 -0.42 -12.26 4.96
C TRP A 218 0.51 -11.74 3.87
N THR A 219 0.45 -10.44 3.55
CA THR A 219 1.34 -9.78 2.58
C THR A 219 2.79 -9.75 3.06
N ASP A 220 3.02 -9.58 4.36
CA ASP A 220 4.34 -9.65 4.98
C ASP A 220 4.90 -11.08 4.94
N ASN A 221 4.04 -12.09 5.18
CA ASN A 221 4.41 -13.51 5.08
C ASN A 221 4.72 -13.90 3.63
N LEU A 222 3.95 -13.42 2.65
CA LEU A 222 4.27 -13.57 1.23
C LEU A 222 5.63 -12.96 0.90
N SER A 223 5.90 -11.73 1.36
CA SER A 223 7.18 -11.03 1.14
C SER A 223 8.37 -11.85 1.65
N ARG A 224 8.28 -12.43 2.88
CA ARG A 224 9.32 -13.34 3.43
C ARG A 224 9.59 -14.53 2.51
N ARG A 225 8.53 -15.17 2.02
CA ARG A 225 8.63 -16.34 1.14
C ARG A 225 9.22 -16.00 -0.23
N LEU A 226 8.81 -14.87 -0.82
CA LEU A 226 9.35 -14.39 -2.10
C LEU A 226 10.85 -14.13 -2.00
N LEU A 227 11.31 -13.50 -0.92
CA LEU A 227 12.72 -13.23 -0.67
C LEU A 227 13.57 -14.48 -0.46
N ALA A 228 13.01 -15.52 0.15
CA ALA A 228 13.67 -16.81 0.36
C ALA A 228 13.82 -17.63 -0.94
N ASN A 229 13.05 -17.34 -1.98
CA ASN A 229 13.08 -18.06 -3.25
C ASN A 229 13.96 -17.32 -4.29
N LYS A 230 14.96 -18.01 -4.84
CA LYS A 230 15.93 -17.44 -5.81
C LYS A 230 15.27 -16.79 -7.03
N LYS A 231 14.12 -17.29 -7.48
CA LYS A 231 13.43 -16.79 -8.68
C LYS A 231 12.56 -15.56 -8.40
N THR A 232 12.10 -15.37 -7.16
CA THR A 232 11.18 -14.30 -6.77
C THR A 232 11.78 -13.27 -5.81
N LYS A 233 13.01 -13.40 -5.36
CA LYS A 233 13.67 -12.53 -4.38
C LYS A 233 13.79 -11.04 -4.76
N ARG A 234 13.41 -10.67 -5.99
CA ARG A 234 13.34 -9.28 -6.48
C ARG A 234 11.88 -8.80 -6.68
N VAL A 235 10.93 -9.50 -6.12
CA VAL A 235 9.51 -9.14 -6.20
C VAL A 235 9.09 -8.48 -4.89
N SER A 236 8.71 -7.21 -4.95
CA SER A 236 8.16 -6.49 -3.81
C SER A 236 6.67 -6.78 -3.66
N VAL A 237 6.12 -6.54 -2.47
CA VAL A 237 4.69 -6.65 -2.16
C VAL A 237 4.21 -5.33 -1.63
N LEU A 238 3.18 -4.76 -2.28
CA LEU A 238 2.54 -3.49 -1.95
C LEU A 238 1.12 -3.79 -1.44
N ASN A 239 0.87 -3.45 -0.20
CA ASN A 239 -0.40 -3.68 0.46
C ASN A 239 -1.32 -2.45 0.31
N MET A 240 -2.33 -2.54 -0.58
CA MET A 240 -3.36 -1.52 -0.77
C MET A 240 -4.69 -1.95 -0.14
N GLY A 241 -4.64 -2.65 0.99
CA GLY A 241 -5.80 -2.94 1.82
C GLY A 241 -6.32 -1.67 2.51
N LEU A 242 -7.63 -1.54 2.66
CA LEU A 242 -8.31 -0.52 3.47
C LEU A 242 -9.35 -1.18 4.37
N GLY A 243 -9.33 -0.83 5.67
CA GLY A 243 -10.31 -1.34 6.63
C GLY A 243 -11.75 -0.98 6.22
N GLY A 244 -12.66 -1.96 6.24
CA GLY A 244 -14.08 -1.75 5.93
C GLY A 244 -14.39 -1.37 4.47
N ASN A 245 -13.44 -1.51 3.55
CA ASN A 245 -13.59 -1.08 2.17
C ASN A 245 -14.53 -2.00 1.37
N CYS A 246 -15.37 -1.39 0.54
CA CYS A 246 -16.19 -2.05 -0.47
C CYS A 246 -15.65 -1.75 -1.88
N ILE A 247 -15.86 -2.68 -2.80
CA ILE A 247 -15.48 -2.45 -4.19
C ILE A 247 -16.52 -1.63 -4.96
N LEU A 248 -17.80 -1.77 -4.63
CA LEU A 248 -18.93 -1.15 -5.34
C LEU A 248 -19.32 0.21 -4.76
N GLN A 249 -19.86 0.19 -3.54
CA GLN A 249 -20.37 1.39 -2.85
C GLN A 249 -20.48 1.15 -1.34
N GLY A 250 -20.47 2.25 -0.58
CA GLY A 250 -20.49 2.18 0.89
C GLY A 250 -19.14 1.75 1.46
N GLY A 251 -19.15 1.26 2.69
CA GLY A 251 -17.93 0.94 3.41
C GLY A 251 -17.18 2.18 3.88
N LEU A 252 -15.89 2.00 4.18
CA LEU A 252 -14.98 3.07 4.58
C LEU A 252 -14.02 3.42 3.44
N GLY A 253 -13.62 4.68 3.39
CA GLY A 253 -12.71 5.19 2.36
C GLY A 253 -13.30 5.21 0.94
N PRO A 254 -12.49 5.54 -0.08
CA PRO A 254 -12.90 5.48 -1.48
C PRO A 254 -13.12 4.02 -1.90
N THR A 255 -14.17 3.77 -2.69
CA THR A 255 -14.49 2.40 -3.13
C THR A 255 -13.36 1.78 -3.96
N GLY A 256 -13.22 0.46 -3.93
CA GLY A 256 -12.25 -0.25 -4.76
C GLY A 256 -12.35 0.15 -6.23
N LYS A 257 -13.58 0.30 -6.75
CA LYS A 257 -13.85 0.78 -8.11
C LYS A 257 -13.31 2.19 -8.37
N SER A 258 -13.35 3.09 -7.39
CA SER A 258 -12.88 4.47 -7.57
C SER A 258 -11.36 4.61 -7.37
N ARG A 259 -10.75 3.76 -6.51
CA ARG A 259 -9.35 3.89 -6.12
C ARG A 259 -8.38 3.01 -6.92
N TYR A 260 -8.86 1.95 -7.62
CA TYR A 260 -7.96 1.03 -8.32
C TYR A 260 -7.05 1.70 -9.37
N PRO A 261 -7.48 2.75 -10.12
CA PRO A 261 -6.58 3.38 -11.10
C PRO A 261 -5.35 4.00 -10.42
N ARG A 262 -5.54 4.62 -9.25
CA ARG A 262 -4.46 5.17 -8.43
C ARG A 262 -3.64 4.07 -7.75
N ASP A 263 -4.32 3.21 -6.99
CA ASP A 263 -3.67 2.25 -6.09
C ASP A 263 -2.93 1.13 -6.84
N LEU A 264 -3.46 0.71 -7.99
CA LEU A 264 -2.87 -0.39 -8.76
C LEU A 264 -1.94 0.08 -9.89
N PHE A 265 -2.29 1.15 -10.60
CA PHE A 265 -1.60 1.52 -11.83
C PHE A 265 -0.61 2.68 -11.71
N GLN A 266 -0.65 3.44 -10.60
CA GLN A 266 0.31 4.52 -10.35
C GLN A 266 1.49 4.11 -9.46
N GLN A 267 1.58 2.82 -9.11
CA GLN A 267 2.73 2.27 -8.39
C GLN A 267 3.83 1.85 -9.35
N GLU A 268 5.06 2.21 -9.03
CA GLU A 268 6.20 1.91 -9.90
C GLU A 268 6.57 0.41 -9.90
N GLY A 269 6.82 -0.11 -11.07
CA GLY A 269 7.33 -1.47 -11.26
C GLY A 269 6.31 -2.59 -11.12
N VAL A 270 5.01 -2.28 -11.09
CA VAL A 270 3.94 -3.29 -10.97
C VAL A 270 3.94 -4.22 -12.19
N LYS A 271 3.93 -5.52 -11.92
CA LYS A 271 3.78 -6.60 -12.90
C LYS A 271 2.73 -7.61 -12.51
N TYR A 272 2.27 -7.56 -11.26
CA TYR A 272 1.27 -8.46 -10.74
C TYR A 272 0.27 -7.71 -9.87
N ILE A 273 -0.99 -8.00 -10.05
CA ILE A 273 -2.11 -7.53 -9.22
C ILE A 273 -2.75 -8.73 -8.55
N ILE A 274 -3.10 -8.60 -7.28
CA ILE A 274 -3.97 -9.54 -6.57
C ILE A 274 -5.27 -8.79 -6.23
N LEU A 275 -6.41 -9.31 -6.68
CA LEU A 275 -7.73 -8.79 -6.34
C LEU A 275 -8.33 -9.66 -5.22
N PHE A 276 -8.43 -9.09 -4.03
CA PHE A 276 -8.99 -9.75 -2.85
C PHE A 276 -9.95 -8.82 -2.11
N GLU A 277 -11.09 -8.59 -2.73
CA GLU A 277 -12.14 -7.67 -2.26
C GLU A 277 -13.52 -8.30 -2.34
N GLY A 278 -14.53 -7.65 -1.77
CA GLY A 278 -15.94 -7.98 -1.92
C GLY A 278 -16.63 -8.50 -0.65
N VAL A 279 -15.90 -8.84 0.41
CA VAL A 279 -16.52 -9.37 1.65
C VAL A 279 -17.48 -8.36 2.27
N ASN A 280 -17.11 -7.07 2.29
CA ASN A 280 -17.95 -6.00 2.86
C ASN A 280 -19.16 -5.67 1.96
N ASP A 281 -19.00 -5.80 0.64
CA ASP A 281 -20.12 -5.67 -0.29
C ASP A 281 -21.14 -6.78 -0.06
N LEU A 282 -20.69 -8.04 -0.06
CA LEU A 282 -21.53 -9.23 0.08
C LEU A 282 -22.17 -9.32 1.47
N GLY A 283 -21.45 -8.97 2.53
CA GLY A 283 -21.96 -8.93 3.91
C GLY A 283 -22.85 -7.72 4.22
N GLY A 284 -22.91 -6.74 3.31
CA GLY A 284 -23.74 -5.55 3.47
C GLY A 284 -25.20 -5.75 3.04
N ARG A 285 -26.06 -4.75 3.29
CA ARG A 285 -27.50 -4.79 2.94
C ARG A 285 -27.71 -4.97 1.42
N GLY A 286 -28.77 -5.68 1.06
CA GLY A 286 -29.22 -5.88 -0.33
C GLY A 286 -28.89 -7.27 -0.86
N ASP A 287 -29.27 -7.52 -2.11
CA ASP A 287 -29.10 -8.84 -2.75
C ASP A 287 -27.63 -9.13 -3.11
N ALA A 288 -27.05 -10.11 -2.46
CA ALA A 288 -25.64 -10.47 -2.62
C ALA A 288 -25.35 -11.14 -3.97
N ILE A 289 -26.33 -11.80 -4.58
CA ILE A 289 -26.20 -12.36 -5.94
C ILE A 289 -26.00 -11.24 -6.97
N SER A 290 -26.84 -10.18 -6.88
CA SER A 290 -26.71 -9.00 -7.74
C SER A 290 -25.34 -8.29 -7.52
N LYS A 291 -24.90 -8.16 -6.26
CA LYS A 291 -23.59 -7.57 -5.93
C LYS A 291 -22.45 -8.42 -6.49
N ALA A 292 -22.52 -9.73 -6.38
CA ALA A 292 -21.52 -10.63 -6.96
C ALA A 292 -21.34 -10.39 -8.47
N ASN A 293 -22.45 -10.23 -9.22
CA ASN A 293 -22.40 -9.88 -10.64
C ASN A 293 -21.74 -8.50 -10.88
N GLN A 294 -22.10 -7.50 -10.10
CA GLN A 294 -21.50 -6.16 -10.22
C GLN A 294 -19.99 -6.16 -9.89
N ILE A 295 -19.56 -6.95 -8.89
CA ILE A 295 -18.13 -7.11 -8.56
C ILE A 295 -17.39 -7.78 -9.73
N GLN A 296 -17.99 -8.82 -10.36
CA GLN A 296 -17.43 -9.45 -11.54
C GLN A 296 -17.20 -8.43 -12.66
N ASP A 297 -18.15 -7.52 -12.90
CA ASP A 297 -18.00 -6.49 -13.94
C ASP A 297 -16.87 -5.51 -13.65
N VAL A 298 -16.72 -5.08 -12.39
CA VAL A 298 -15.57 -4.25 -11.98
C VAL A 298 -14.25 -5.02 -12.14
N TYR A 299 -14.23 -6.29 -11.76
CA TYR A 299 -13.03 -7.12 -11.92
C TYR A 299 -12.64 -7.30 -13.37
N LYS A 300 -13.60 -7.55 -14.26
CA LYS A 300 -13.36 -7.63 -15.73
C LYS A 300 -12.73 -6.33 -16.25
N GLN A 301 -13.21 -5.17 -15.80
CA GLN A 301 -12.65 -3.88 -16.17
C GLN A 301 -11.19 -3.76 -15.70
N ILE A 302 -10.91 -4.03 -14.43
CA ILE A 302 -9.55 -3.97 -13.87
C ILE A 302 -8.61 -4.93 -14.62
N ILE A 303 -9.06 -6.16 -14.90
CA ILE A 303 -8.27 -7.18 -15.61
C ILE A 303 -7.94 -6.71 -17.03
N ALA A 304 -8.91 -6.18 -17.77
CA ALA A 304 -8.71 -5.69 -19.13
C ALA A 304 -7.66 -4.56 -19.14
N GLU A 305 -7.80 -3.57 -18.26
CA GLU A 305 -6.85 -2.46 -18.15
C GLU A 305 -5.45 -2.90 -17.69
N ALA A 306 -5.36 -3.92 -16.83
CA ALA A 306 -4.08 -4.50 -16.39
C ALA A 306 -3.39 -5.24 -17.55
N HIS A 307 -4.13 -6.04 -18.31
CA HIS A 307 -3.61 -6.79 -19.45
C HIS A 307 -3.10 -5.85 -20.56
N GLU A 308 -3.77 -4.73 -20.84
CA GLU A 308 -3.29 -3.70 -21.76
C GLU A 308 -1.92 -3.13 -21.36
N ARG A 309 -1.62 -3.12 -20.06
CA ARG A 309 -0.32 -2.69 -19.49
C ARG A 309 0.70 -3.83 -19.35
N GLY A 310 0.34 -5.04 -19.77
CA GLY A 310 1.17 -6.24 -19.62
C GLY A 310 1.38 -6.64 -18.15
N ILE A 311 0.35 -6.40 -17.32
CA ILE A 311 0.29 -6.76 -15.90
C ILE A 311 -0.62 -7.98 -15.75
N LYS A 312 -0.16 -9.00 -15.02
CA LYS A 312 -0.95 -10.18 -14.69
C LYS A 312 -1.85 -9.95 -13.48
N VAL A 313 -3.05 -10.53 -13.53
CA VAL A 313 -4.04 -10.38 -12.45
C VAL A 313 -4.40 -11.75 -11.88
N TYR A 314 -4.28 -11.87 -10.56
CA TYR A 314 -4.65 -13.06 -9.79
C TYR A 314 -5.89 -12.77 -8.96
N GLY A 315 -6.89 -13.64 -9.05
CA GLY A 315 -8.11 -13.56 -8.26
C GLY A 315 -7.96 -14.32 -6.96
N ALA A 316 -8.42 -13.74 -5.86
CA ALA A 316 -8.50 -14.43 -4.58
C ALA A 316 -9.97 -14.57 -4.16
N PRO A 317 -10.51 -15.82 -4.05
CA PRO A 317 -11.84 -16.06 -3.55
C PRO A 317 -12.08 -15.49 -2.17
N VAL A 318 -13.27 -14.90 -1.97
CA VAL A 318 -13.71 -14.29 -0.70
C VAL A 318 -13.83 -15.37 0.36
N MET A 319 -13.17 -15.16 1.52
CA MET A 319 -13.21 -16.10 2.62
C MET A 319 -14.58 -16.15 3.31
N GLN A 320 -14.74 -17.14 4.14
CA GLN A 320 -15.94 -17.45 4.90
C GLN A 320 -16.26 -16.38 5.96
N PHE A 321 -17.53 -16.23 6.28
CA PHE A 321 -17.99 -15.31 7.33
C PHE A 321 -19.22 -15.83 8.12
N LYS A 322 -19.51 -17.13 8.07
CA LYS A 322 -20.59 -17.72 8.90
C LYS A 322 -20.21 -17.64 10.39
N GLY A 323 -21.11 -17.12 11.16
CA GLY A 323 -20.89 -16.76 12.57
C GLY A 323 -20.72 -15.26 12.79
N ASN A 324 -20.32 -14.50 11.77
CA ASN A 324 -20.33 -13.06 11.77
C ASN A 324 -21.74 -12.51 11.41
N ASN A 325 -22.04 -11.28 11.79
CA ASN A 325 -23.29 -10.60 11.44
C ASN A 325 -23.45 -10.33 9.92
N TYR A 326 -22.40 -10.55 9.14
CA TYR A 326 -22.46 -10.53 7.67
C TYR A 326 -23.19 -11.75 7.09
N TYR A 327 -23.35 -12.84 7.86
CA TYR A 327 -23.90 -14.07 7.33
C TYR A 327 -25.42 -14.01 7.16
N SER A 328 -25.85 -14.46 6.00
CA SER A 328 -27.19 -14.93 5.68
C SER A 328 -27.10 -15.93 4.52
N GLU A 329 -28.13 -16.71 4.28
CA GLU A 329 -28.20 -17.64 3.15
C GLU A 329 -27.98 -16.92 1.79
N ASN A 330 -28.56 -15.72 1.62
CA ASN A 330 -28.37 -14.91 0.41
C ASN A 330 -26.92 -14.41 0.30
N HIS A 331 -26.29 -13.97 1.40
CA HIS A 331 -24.92 -13.48 1.37
C HIS A 331 -23.93 -14.60 1.08
N GLU A 332 -24.14 -15.79 1.64
CA GLU A 332 -23.33 -16.98 1.32
C GLU A 332 -23.50 -17.40 -0.13
N ALA A 333 -24.74 -17.40 -0.67
CA ALA A 333 -24.98 -17.67 -2.07
C ALA A 333 -24.24 -16.70 -3.00
N GLY A 334 -24.25 -15.39 -2.68
CA GLY A 334 -23.48 -14.39 -3.41
C GLY A 334 -21.96 -14.63 -3.32
N ARG A 335 -21.45 -15.01 -2.14
CA ARG A 335 -20.05 -15.37 -1.95
C ARG A 335 -19.65 -16.57 -2.80
N GLN A 336 -20.44 -17.62 -2.78
CA GLN A 336 -20.20 -18.82 -3.58
C GLN A 336 -20.25 -18.52 -5.08
N GLN A 337 -21.19 -17.70 -5.54
CA GLN A 337 -21.27 -17.29 -6.95
C GLN A 337 -20.02 -16.53 -7.39
N LEU A 338 -19.57 -15.54 -6.60
CA LEU A 338 -18.36 -14.78 -6.90
C LEU A 338 -17.13 -15.69 -6.91
N ASN A 339 -17.00 -16.55 -5.89
CA ASN A 339 -15.86 -17.46 -5.74
C ASN A 339 -15.81 -18.49 -6.90
N GLN A 340 -16.96 -19.04 -7.29
CA GLN A 340 -17.03 -19.92 -8.46
C GLN A 340 -16.56 -19.21 -9.73
N TRP A 341 -17.00 -17.97 -9.95
CA TRP A 341 -16.58 -17.19 -11.11
C TRP A 341 -15.07 -16.91 -11.06
N ILE A 342 -14.50 -16.52 -9.90
CA ILE A 342 -13.06 -16.30 -9.76
C ILE A 342 -12.27 -17.55 -10.13
N ARG A 343 -12.73 -18.75 -9.71
CA ARG A 343 -12.04 -20.01 -9.96
C ARG A 343 -12.12 -20.48 -11.40
N SER A 344 -13.24 -20.25 -12.11
CA SER A 344 -13.56 -20.97 -13.33
C SER A 344 -13.79 -20.09 -14.57
N SER A 345 -13.86 -18.78 -14.44
CA SER A 345 -14.22 -17.89 -15.56
C SER A 345 -13.14 -17.76 -16.64
N GLY A 346 -11.88 -18.05 -16.30
CA GLY A 346 -10.76 -17.88 -17.22
C GLY A 346 -10.30 -16.42 -17.43
N TYR A 347 -10.87 -15.45 -16.71
CA TYR A 347 -10.45 -14.06 -16.79
C TYR A 347 -9.09 -13.82 -16.12
N PHE A 348 -8.83 -14.48 -14.98
CA PHE A 348 -7.62 -14.32 -14.21
C PHE A 348 -6.44 -15.12 -14.77
N ASP A 349 -5.22 -14.61 -14.63
CA ASP A 349 -3.97 -15.34 -14.95
C ASP A 349 -3.66 -16.47 -13.95
N GLY A 350 -4.41 -16.55 -12.87
CA GLY A 350 -4.34 -17.60 -11.85
C GLY A 350 -5.19 -17.26 -10.64
N VAL A 351 -5.31 -18.20 -9.73
CA VAL A 351 -6.14 -18.10 -8.51
C VAL A 351 -5.28 -18.34 -7.29
N ILE A 352 -5.48 -17.51 -6.27
CA ILE A 352 -4.92 -17.68 -4.92
C ILE A 352 -6.08 -18.02 -3.99
N ASP A 353 -6.31 -19.30 -3.75
CA ASP A 353 -7.55 -19.78 -3.12
C ASP A 353 -7.49 -19.70 -1.59
N PHE A 354 -7.67 -18.47 -1.06
CA PHE A 354 -7.77 -18.26 0.38
C PHE A 354 -9.00 -18.90 1.00
N ASP A 355 -10.12 -18.98 0.26
CA ASP A 355 -11.35 -19.63 0.73
C ASP A 355 -11.10 -21.12 1.04
N ALA A 356 -10.45 -21.84 0.13
CA ALA A 356 -10.09 -23.25 0.36
C ALA A 356 -9.03 -23.41 1.49
N ALA A 357 -8.05 -22.48 1.56
CA ALA A 357 -6.95 -22.61 2.53
C ALA A 357 -7.35 -22.29 3.98
N MET A 358 -8.41 -21.50 4.16
CA MET A 358 -8.80 -20.93 5.46
C MET A 358 -10.11 -21.51 6.01
N GLY A 359 -10.83 -22.30 5.21
CA GLY A 359 -12.13 -22.86 5.58
C GLY A 359 -12.07 -23.84 6.75
N ASN A 360 -13.17 -23.91 7.48
CA ASN A 360 -13.39 -24.92 8.49
C ASN A 360 -13.74 -26.27 7.81
N PRO A 361 -12.99 -27.36 8.05
CA PRO A 361 -13.30 -28.67 7.46
C PRO A 361 -14.70 -29.20 7.81
N ASP A 362 -15.22 -28.83 8.99
CA ASP A 362 -16.52 -29.30 9.51
C ASP A 362 -17.70 -28.44 9.02
N ASP A 363 -17.44 -27.19 8.60
CA ASP A 363 -18.44 -26.26 8.09
C ASP A 363 -17.81 -25.34 7.01
N PRO A 364 -17.96 -25.64 5.72
CA PRO A 364 -17.31 -24.91 4.63
C PRO A 364 -17.72 -23.43 4.50
N ALA A 365 -18.81 -23.02 5.14
CA ALA A 365 -19.23 -21.60 5.17
C ALA A 365 -18.55 -20.79 6.30
N GLN A 366 -17.80 -21.46 7.19
CA GLN A 366 -17.16 -20.86 8.34
C GLN A 366 -15.64 -20.83 8.18
N LEU A 367 -15.01 -19.74 8.65
CA LEU A 367 -13.57 -19.66 8.80
C LEU A 367 -13.12 -20.66 9.88
N ASN A 368 -11.99 -21.34 9.64
CA ASN A 368 -11.45 -22.30 10.59
C ASN A 368 -11.22 -21.65 11.98
N PRO A 369 -11.82 -22.17 13.06
CA PRO A 369 -11.73 -21.59 14.40
C PRO A 369 -10.30 -21.34 14.89
N LYS A 370 -9.34 -22.15 14.45
CA LYS A 370 -7.90 -21.99 14.76
C LYS A 370 -7.34 -20.63 14.27
N TYR A 371 -7.92 -20.08 13.22
CA TYR A 371 -7.42 -18.89 12.56
C TYR A 371 -8.23 -17.61 12.86
N LEU A 372 -9.21 -17.69 13.77
CA LEU A 372 -10.06 -16.54 14.09
C LEU A 372 -9.36 -15.54 15.01
N PHE A 373 -9.52 -14.25 14.66
CA PHE A 373 -9.20 -13.14 15.53
C PHE A 373 -10.40 -12.83 16.45
N GLU A 374 -10.20 -12.94 17.77
CA GLU A 374 -11.22 -12.61 18.79
C GLU A 374 -12.61 -13.26 18.55
N ASN A 375 -12.65 -14.38 17.86
CA ASN A 375 -13.91 -15.07 17.48
C ASN A 375 -14.91 -14.17 16.72
N ASP A 376 -14.43 -13.22 15.93
CA ASP A 376 -15.30 -12.33 15.14
C ASP A 376 -15.84 -13.01 13.87
N TYR A 377 -15.38 -14.22 13.56
CA TYR A 377 -15.78 -15.03 12.40
C TYR A 377 -15.60 -14.37 11.04
N LEU A 378 -14.68 -13.44 10.94
CA LEU A 378 -14.39 -12.67 9.72
C LEU A 378 -12.88 -12.49 9.48
N HIS A 379 -12.14 -12.07 10.51
CA HIS A 379 -10.74 -11.71 10.39
C HIS A 379 -9.82 -12.83 10.88
N PRO A 380 -8.72 -13.10 10.14
CA PRO A 380 -7.68 -14.01 10.61
C PRO A 380 -6.87 -13.41 11.77
N ASN A 381 -6.43 -14.28 12.67
CA ASN A 381 -5.36 -13.98 13.62
C ASN A 381 -3.97 -14.10 12.96
N ALA A 382 -2.89 -13.90 13.72
CA ALA A 382 -1.52 -13.96 13.21
C ALA A 382 -1.18 -15.31 12.55
N ASP A 383 -1.63 -16.44 13.13
CA ASP A 383 -1.43 -17.77 12.55
C ASP A 383 -2.20 -17.97 11.24
N GLY A 384 -3.43 -17.42 11.17
CA GLY A 384 -4.21 -17.37 9.93
C GLY A 384 -3.50 -16.59 8.83
N TYR A 385 -2.87 -15.48 9.16
CA TYR A 385 -2.07 -14.71 8.20
C TYR A 385 -0.81 -15.46 7.75
N VAL A 386 -0.19 -16.27 8.60
CA VAL A 386 0.88 -17.19 8.18
C VAL A 386 0.33 -18.23 7.21
N GLN A 387 -0.82 -18.84 7.49
CA GLN A 387 -1.47 -19.83 6.61
C GLN A 387 -1.81 -19.20 5.24
N MET A 388 -2.39 -18.01 5.20
CA MET A 388 -2.66 -17.28 3.96
C MET A 388 -1.39 -17.03 3.15
N GLY A 389 -0.33 -16.52 3.79
CA GLY A 389 0.96 -16.33 3.12
C GLY A 389 1.53 -17.63 2.58
N ASN A 390 1.35 -18.76 3.29
CA ASN A 390 1.91 -20.06 2.94
C ASN A 390 1.17 -20.78 1.80
N CYS A 391 -0.12 -20.57 1.63
CA CYS A 391 -0.91 -21.24 0.58
C CYS A 391 -0.62 -20.70 -0.83
N ILE A 392 0.05 -19.54 -0.95
CA ILE A 392 0.31 -18.91 -2.24
C ILE A 392 1.41 -19.66 -3.01
N ASP A 393 1.11 -20.11 -4.23
CA ASP A 393 2.11 -20.69 -5.11
C ASP A 393 3.02 -19.60 -5.69
N LEU A 394 4.30 -19.60 -5.30
CA LEU A 394 5.28 -18.61 -5.76
C LEU A 394 5.58 -18.69 -7.25
N LYS A 395 5.23 -19.79 -7.94
CA LYS A 395 5.39 -19.93 -9.40
C LYS A 395 4.59 -18.87 -10.16
N LEU A 396 3.50 -18.34 -9.59
CA LEU A 396 2.73 -17.24 -10.15
C LEU A 396 3.61 -16.00 -10.44
N PHE A 397 4.69 -15.80 -9.69
CA PHE A 397 5.54 -14.61 -9.74
C PHE A 397 6.94 -14.85 -10.31
N GLU A 398 7.21 -16.02 -10.87
CA GLU A 398 8.56 -16.40 -11.39
C GLU A 398 8.88 -15.81 -12.77
N LYS A 399 7.92 -15.27 -13.52
CA LYS A 399 8.08 -14.84 -14.93
C LYS A 399 8.14 -13.33 -15.10
#